data_3572aa932aed48e1a5abac652254de14
#
_entry.id   3572aa932aed48e1a5abac652254de14
#
_cell.length_a   1.000
_cell.length_b   1.000
_cell.length_c   1.000
_cell.angle_alpha   90.00
_cell.angle_beta   90.00
_cell.angle_gamma   90.00
#
_symmetry.space_group_name_H-M   'P 1'
#
loop_
_entity.id
_entity.type
_entity.pdbx_description
1 polymer ?
#
loop_
_entity_poly.entity_id
_entity_poly.type
_entity_poly.pdbx_seq_one_letter_code
_entity_poly.pdbx_strand_id
1 'polypeptide(L)'
;MKSKATEEPADGNQFINALNSDWNTLYVAGSLALVASFALCAALVSANAQTAQGDIAPSLTVEQARAIVAPLYEALNEPTKKDVPALLAKAANPDYRSCSTNSDCLSRDQLAGVFTALGKIVPDLHWTIEDIWTSGNRIVVRGEATGTPTGELFGVKPTGKSFKTISIDMFTVRDGKLATAYHVENWIAALEQIK
;
A
#
# COMPACT_ATOMS: atom_id res chain seq x y z
N MET A 1 39.29 -28.69 -4.86
CA MET A 1 39.11 -27.50 -3.99
C MET A 1 38.46 -26.40 -4.84
N LYS A 2 37.16 -26.15 -4.67
CA LYS A 2 36.43 -25.09 -5.36
C LYS A 2 36.30 -23.91 -4.39
N SER A 3 36.86 -22.76 -4.80
CA SER A 3 36.79 -21.49 -4.09
C SER A 3 35.34 -20.99 -4.07
N LYS A 4 34.85 -20.68 -2.87
CA LYS A 4 33.57 -20.07 -2.63
C LYS A 4 33.78 -18.55 -2.71
N ALA A 5 33.23 -17.91 -3.74
CA ALA A 5 33.15 -16.46 -3.83
C ALA A 5 32.14 -15.97 -2.79
N THR A 6 32.58 -15.10 -1.89
CA THR A 6 31.75 -14.35 -0.97
C THR A 6 31.19 -13.12 -1.71
N GLU A 7 29.87 -13.08 -1.90
CA GLU A 7 29.17 -11.87 -2.35
C GLU A 7 29.15 -10.86 -1.21
N GLU A 8 29.69 -9.69 -1.48
CA GLU A 8 29.67 -8.50 -0.63
C GLU A 8 28.30 -7.82 -0.75
N PRO A 9 27.68 -7.32 0.34
CA PRO A 9 26.37 -6.67 0.25
C PRO A 9 26.51 -5.31 -0.47
N ALA A 10 25.62 -5.08 -1.42
CA ALA A 10 25.57 -3.86 -2.22
C ALA A 10 25.42 -2.61 -1.34
N ASP A 11 26.35 -1.68 -1.47
CA ASP A 11 26.37 -0.39 -0.78
C ASP A 11 25.17 0.47 -1.22
N GLY A 12 24.35 0.93 -0.25
CA GLY A 12 23.18 1.77 -0.47
C GLY A 12 23.45 3.11 -1.18
N ASN A 13 24.72 3.53 -1.28
CA ASN A 13 25.13 4.72 -2.02
C ASN A 13 25.13 4.54 -3.55
N GLN A 14 25.21 3.32 -4.06
CA GLN A 14 25.12 3.08 -5.51
C GLN A 14 23.70 3.33 -6.04
N PHE A 15 22.66 3.11 -5.21
CA PHE A 15 21.26 3.32 -5.62
C PHE A 15 20.91 4.80 -5.75
N ILE A 16 21.46 5.66 -4.88
CA ILE A 16 21.21 7.12 -4.90
C ILE A 16 21.93 7.79 -6.06
N ASN A 17 23.11 7.29 -6.44
CA ASN A 17 23.87 7.83 -7.57
C ASN A 17 23.27 7.48 -8.94
N ALA A 18 22.58 6.34 -9.08
CA ALA A 18 21.87 5.95 -10.29
C ALA A 18 20.64 6.82 -10.56
N LEU A 19 19.96 7.31 -9.51
CA LEU A 19 18.78 8.17 -9.64
C LEU A 19 19.12 9.62 -10.03
N ASN A 20 20.38 10.08 -9.83
CA ASN A 20 20.78 11.45 -10.12
C ASN A 20 21.40 11.66 -11.52
N SER A 21 21.71 10.59 -12.27
CA SER A 21 22.41 10.71 -13.56
C SER A 21 21.48 10.89 -14.77
N ASP A 22 20.20 10.55 -14.66
CA ASP A 22 19.31 10.50 -15.84
C ASP A 22 18.45 11.75 -16.09
N TRP A 23 18.47 12.74 -15.20
CA TRP A 23 17.64 13.95 -15.33
C TRP A 23 18.24 15.07 -16.17
N ASN A 24 19.53 15.03 -16.49
CA ASN A 24 20.21 16.13 -17.20
C ASN A 24 20.34 15.94 -18.73
N THR A 25 19.88 14.83 -19.33
CA THR A 25 20.13 14.55 -20.75
C THR A 25 18.93 14.78 -21.68
N LEU A 26 17.76 15.18 -21.16
CA LEU A 26 16.53 15.29 -21.97
C LEU A 26 16.04 16.71 -22.28
N TYR A 27 16.83 17.77 -22.00
CA TYR A 27 16.36 19.15 -22.18
C TYR A 27 17.01 19.95 -23.33
N VAL A 28 17.76 19.36 -24.25
CA VAL A 28 18.30 20.09 -25.41
C VAL A 28 18.17 19.24 -26.68
N ALA A 29 17.02 19.22 -27.32
CA ALA A 29 16.86 19.08 -28.77
C ALA A 29 15.36 19.08 -29.15
N GLY A 30 14.87 20.17 -29.68
CA GLY A 30 13.51 20.14 -30.27
C GLY A 30 12.83 21.48 -30.44
N SER A 31 13.57 22.49 -30.90
CA SER A 31 12.91 23.69 -31.44
C SER A 31 13.38 23.86 -32.88
N LEU A 32 12.48 23.61 -33.85
CA LEU A 32 12.29 24.29 -35.13
C LEU A 32 11.58 23.39 -36.15
N ALA A 33 10.58 24.03 -36.81
CA ALA A 33 9.86 23.55 -37.98
C ALA A 33 8.55 22.76 -37.73
N LEU A 34 7.38 23.47 -37.78
CA LEU A 34 6.48 23.41 -38.94
C LEU A 34 5.21 24.21 -38.64
N VAL A 35 5.25 25.45 -39.11
CA VAL A 35 4.02 26.22 -39.40
C VAL A 35 3.73 25.98 -40.87
N ALA A 36 2.71 25.24 -41.21
CA ALA A 36 1.90 25.30 -42.41
C ALA A 36 1.12 24.01 -42.57
N SER A 37 -0.21 24.05 -42.34
CA SER A 37 -1.26 23.26 -42.92
C SER A 37 -2.49 23.17 -41.98
N PHE A 38 -3.06 24.32 -41.62
CA PHE A 38 -4.38 24.40 -41.02
C PHE A 38 -5.32 25.06 -42.03
N ALA A 39 -5.86 24.30 -42.94
CA ALA A 39 -7.12 24.59 -43.62
C ALA A 39 -7.46 23.37 -44.49
N LEU A 40 -8.28 22.48 -44.06
CA LEU A 40 -9.24 21.65 -44.75
C LEU A 40 -9.49 20.30 -44.05
N CYS A 41 -10.01 20.30 -42.84
CA CYS A 41 -10.61 19.10 -42.20
C CYS A 41 -11.63 19.49 -41.11
N ALA A 42 -12.32 20.62 -41.27
CA ALA A 42 -13.31 21.06 -40.28
C ALA A 42 -14.75 20.60 -40.59
N ALA A 43 -14.97 19.55 -41.38
CA ALA A 43 -16.32 19.17 -41.81
C ALA A 43 -16.71 17.69 -41.66
N LEU A 44 -15.90 16.82 -41.02
CA LEU A 44 -16.30 15.41 -40.88
C LEU A 44 -16.05 14.81 -39.44
N VAL A 45 -15.93 15.63 -38.41
CA VAL A 45 -15.78 15.13 -37.02
C VAL A 45 -16.98 15.48 -36.13
N SER A 46 -18.17 15.70 -36.74
CA SER A 46 -19.38 15.99 -35.96
C SER A 46 -20.34 14.79 -35.80
N ALA A 47 -19.89 13.58 -36.00
CA ALA A 47 -20.76 12.43 -35.83
C ALA A 47 -19.94 11.22 -35.34
N ASN A 48 -19.56 11.22 -34.08
CA ASN A 48 -19.30 10.03 -33.23
C ASN A 48 -18.50 10.37 -31.97
N ALA A 49 -18.66 11.56 -31.41
CA ALA A 49 -18.41 11.78 -30.02
C ALA A 49 -19.62 11.25 -29.20
N GLN A 50 -20.06 10.05 -29.49
CA GLN A 50 -20.74 9.23 -28.51
C GLN A 50 -19.66 8.88 -27.49
N THR A 51 -19.53 9.72 -26.46
CA THR A 51 -18.83 9.42 -25.25
C THR A 51 -19.20 7.99 -24.90
N ALA A 52 -18.22 7.09 -24.97
CA ALA A 52 -18.27 5.87 -24.22
C ALA A 52 -18.28 6.29 -22.73
N GLN A 53 -19.44 6.66 -22.26
CA GLN A 53 -19.82 6.75 -20.87
C GLN A 53 -19.93 5.30 -20.46
N GLY A 54 -18.75 4.65 -20.34
CA GLY A 54 -18.66 3.37 -19.69
C GLY A 54 -19.35 3.58 -18.35
N ASP A 55 -20.34 2.75 -18.05
CA ASP A 55 -21.01 2.70 -16.76
C ASP A 55 -19.94 2.69 -15.67
N ILE A 56 -19.60 3.88 -15.16
CA ILE A 56 -18.73 4.01 -13.99
C ILE A 56 -19.58 3.44 -12.88
N ALA A 57 -19.26 2.21 -12.47
CA ALA A 57 -19.91 1.60 -11.32
C ALA A 57 -19.90 2.64 -10.19
N PRO A 58 -21.06 2.87 -9.51
CA PRO A 58 -21.17 3.91 -8.52
C PRO A 58 -20.04 3.77 -7.51
N SER A 59 -19.35 4.88 -7.23
CA SER A 59 -18.26 4.90 -6.25
C SER A 59 -18.81 4.53 -4.88
N LEU A 60 -18.04 3.75 -4.12
CA LEU A 60 -18.36 3.46 -2.73
C LEU A 60 -18.48 4.77 -1.95
N THR A 61 -19.45 4.87 -1.06
CA THR A 61 -19.46 5.97 -0.07
C THR A 61 -18.39 5.72 0.98
N VAL A 62 -17.98 6.77 1.70
CA VAL A 62 -17.01 6.67 2.80
C VAL A 62 -17.54 5.73 3.89
N GLU A 63 -18.85 5.75 4.19
CA GLU A 63 -19.50 4.86 5.16
C GLU A 63 -19.42 3.39 4.73
N GLN A 64 -19.69 3.12 3.46
CA GLN A 64 -19.55 1.78 2.89
C GLN A 64 -18.10 1.30 2.94
N ALA A 65 -17.17 2.16 2.55
CA ALA A 65 -15.74 1.88 2.61
C ALA A 65 -15.29 1.55 4.03
N ARG A 66 -15.69 2.38 5.01
CA ARG A 66 -15.40 2.17 6.43
C ARG A 66 -15.94 0.82 6.92
N ALA A 67 -17.17 0.47 6.58
CA ALA A 67 -17.76 -0.81 6.96
C ALA A 67 -17.02 -2.01 6.37
N ILE A 68 -16.53 -1.89 5.13
CA ILE A 68 -15.77 -2.95 4.44
C ILE A 68 -14.40 -3.15 5.10
N VAL A 69 -13.67 -2.08 5.44
CA VAL A 69 -12.32 -2.18 6.01
C VAL A 69 -12.33 -2.46 7.52
N ALA A 70 -13.41 -2.13 8.23
CA ALA A 70 -13.48 -2.20 9.70
C ALA A 70 -13.03 -3.55 10.28
N PRO A 71 -13.45 -4.73 9.76
CA PRO A 71 -13.01 -6.00 10.34
C PRO A 71 -11.50 -6.26 10.16
N LEU A 72 -10.87 -5.71 9.10
CA LEU A 72 -9.42 -5.83 8.93
C LEU A 72 -8.67 -4.99 9.99
N TYR A 73 -9.11 -3.75 10.21
CA TYR A 73 -8.51 -2.88 11.25
C TYR A 73 -8.80 -3.40 12.66
N GLU A 74 -9.97 -4.02 12.88
CA GLU A 74 -10.26 -4.71 14.14
C GLU A 74 -9.29 -5.89 14.37
N ALA A 75 -8.92 -6.63 13.33
CA ALA A 75 -7.96 -7.72 13.41
C ALA A 75 -6.53 -7.25 13.73
N LEU A 76 -6.18 -5.99 13.42
CA LEU A 76 -4.91 -5.36 13.75
C LEU A 76 -4.84 -4.84 15.20
N ASN A 77 -6.00 -4.66 15.84
CA ASN A 77 -6.08 -4.09 17.19
C ASN A 77 -6.02 -5.21 18.24
N GLU A 78 -4.91 -5.27 19.00
CA GLU A 78 -4.64 -6.31 20.00
C GLU A 78 -4.87 -7.73 19.44
N PRO A 79 -4.15 -8.13 18.36
CA PRO A 79 -4.46 -9.34 17.58
C PRO A 79 -4.51 -10.63 18.39
N THR A 80 -3.75 -10.71 19.51
CA THR A 80 -3.74 -11.90 20.38
C THR A 80 -5.03 -12.08 21.19
N LYS A 81 -5.88 -11.06 21.23
CA LYS A 81 -7.19 -11.09 21.92
C LYS A 81 -8.36 -11.32 20.95
N LYS A 82 -8.09 -11.55 19.67
CA LYS A 82 -9.07 -11.60 18.59
C LYS A 82 -9.02 -12.92 17.82
N ASP A 83 -10.13 -13.29 17.22
CA ASP A 83 -10.15 -14.30 16.16
C ASP A 83 -9.79 -13.64 14.83
N VAL A 84 -8.46 -13.45 14.62
CA VAL A 84 -7.91 -12.77 13.44
C VAL A 84 -8.34 -13.47 12.14
N PRO A 85 -8.30 -14.81 12.00
CA PRO A 85 -8.79 -15.50 10.81
C PRO A 85 -10.24 -15.19 10.49
N ALA A 86 -11.14 -15.21 11.49
CA ALA A 86 -12.56 -14.92 11.29
C ALA A 86 -12.79 -13.46 10.87
N LEU A 87 -12.08 -12.50 11.47
CA LEU A 87 -12.18 -11.09 11.10
C LEU A 87 -11.68 -10.85 9.66
N LEU A 88 -10.56 -11.45 9.26
CA LEU A 88 -10.07 -11.36 7.89
C LEU A 88 -11.02 -12.06 6.89
N ALA A 89 -11.63 -13.17 7.24
CA ALA A 89 -12.65 -13.83 6.40
C ALA A 89 -13.92 -12.97 6.22
N LYS A 90 -14.25 -12.14 7.22
CA LYS A 90 -15.32 -11.16 7.13
C LYS A 90 -14.95 -9.99 6.20
N ALA A 91 -13.74 -9.47 6.32
CA ALA A 91 -13.25 -8.32 5.56
C ALA A 91 -12.93 -8.65 4.09
N ALA A 92 -12.35 -9.81 3.81
CA ALA A 92 -11.64 -10.09 2.56
C ALA A 92 -12.13 -11.37 1.86
N ASN A 93 -12.03 -11.37 0.54
CA ASN A 93 -12.32 -12.53 -0.29
C ASN A 93 -11.35 -13.70 -0.01
N PRO A 94 -11.71 -14.95 -0.32
CA PRO A 94 -10.82 -16.10 -0.14
C PRO A 94 -9.49 -15.99 -0.89
N ASP A 95 -9.51 -15.36 -2.07
CA ASP A 95 -8.36 -15.12 -2.94
C ASP A 95 -7.67 -13.76 -2.72
N TYR A 96 -7.95 -13.13 -1.59
CA TYR A 96 -7.36 -11.84 -1.19
C TYR A 96 -5.84 -11.86 -1.22
N ARG A 97 -5.26 -10.75 -1.69
CA ARG A 97 -3.81 -10.52 -1.73
C ARG A 97 -3.46 -9.23 -1.00
N SER A 98 -2.57 -9.31 -0.01
CA SER A 98 -2.00 -8.17 0.71
C SER A 98 -0.55 -8.01 0.32
N CYS A 99 -0.19 -6.89 -0.28
CA CYS A 99 1.09 -6.66 -0.94
C CYS A 99 1.86 -5.51 -0.26
N SER A 100 3.05 -5.79 0.25
CA SER A 100 3.99 -4.79 0.78
C SER A 100 4.95 -4.26 -0.30
N THR A 101 5.04 -4.95 -1.44
CA THR A 101 5.77 -4.52 -2.64
C THR A 101 4.91 -4.78 -3.89
N ASN A 102 5.39 -4.44 -5.08
CA ASN A 102 4.68 -4.72 -6.32
C ASN A 102 4.56 -6.23 -6.64
N SER A 103 5.38 -7.08 -6.02
CA SER A 103 5.45 -8.53 -6.28
C SER A 103 5.19 -9.41 -5.05
N ASP A 104 5.53 -8.92 -3.86
CA ASP A 104 5.44 -9.72 -2.64
C ASP A 104 4.09 -9.53 -1.98
N CYS A 105 3.25 -10.53 -2.13
CA CYS A 105 1.89 -10.52 -1.62
C CYS A 105 1.61 -11.77 -0.80
N LEU A 106 0.99 -11.57 0.35
CA LEU A 106 0.49 -12.61 1.23
C LEU A 106 -0.95 -12.98 0.87
N SER A 107 -1.29 -14.24 1.02
CA SER A 107 -2.68 -14.68 1.06
C SER A 107 -3.36 -14.20 2.34
N ARG A 108 -4.70 -14.27 2.38
CA ARG A 108 -5.48 -13.93 3.57
C ARG A 108 -5.03 -14.72 4.82
N ASP A 109 -4.76 -16.01 4.67
CA ASP A 109 -4.37 -16.88 5.79
C ASP A 109 -2.93 -16.60 6.26
N GLN A 110 -2.01 -16.31 5.32
CA GLN A 110 -0.66 -15.86 5.66
C GLN A 110 -0.68 -14.53 6.41
N LEU A 111 -1.53 -13.58 5.98
CA LEU A 111 -1.70 -12.30 6.67
C LEU A 111 -2.24 -12.48 8.10
N ALA A 112 -3.17 -13.42 8.30
CA ALA A 112 -3.66 -13.75 9.65
C ALA A 112 -2.52 -14.22 10.56
N GLY A 113 -1.61 -15.04 10.03
CA GLY A 113 -0.41 -15.46 10.75
C GLY A 113 0.51 -14.29 11.12
N VAL A 114 0.72 -13.36 10.18
CA VAL A 114 1.53 -12.14 10.41
C VAL A 114 0.92 -11.26 11.50
N PHE A 115 -0.39 -10.98 11.45
CA PHE A 115 -1.06 -10.18 12.47
C PHE A 115 -0.96 -10.82 13.87
N THR A 116 -1.19 -12.14 13.94
CA THR A 116 -1.05 -12.89 15.19
C THR A 116 0.37 -12.85 15.74
N ALA A 117 1.38 -12.99 14.87
CA ALA A 117 2.79 -12.92 15.26
C ALA A 117 3.18 -11.52 15.73
N LEU A 118 2.75 -10.49 15.01
CA LEU A 118 2.99 -9.09 15.37
C LEU A 118 2.36 -8.75 16.73
N GLY A 119 1.13 -9.22 16.99
CA GLY A 119 0.46 -9.03 18.27
C GLY A 119 1.15 -9.70 19.46
N LYS A 120 1.93 -10.79 19.25
CA LYS A 120 2.77 -11.36 20.30
C LYS A 120 3.97 -10.49 20.64
N ILE A 121 4.50 -9.76 19.65
CA ILE A 121 5.63 -8.85 19.81
C ILE A 121 5.17 -7.51 20.36
N VAL A 122 4.00 -7.03 19.91
CA VAL A 122 3.39 -5.74 20.30
C VAL A 122 1.98 -6.02 20.82
N PRO A 123 1.81 -6.42 22.10
CA PRO A 123 0.51 -6.85 22.64
C PRO A 123 -0.57 -5.76 22.66
N ASP A 124 -0.15 -4.50 22.78
CA ASP A 124 -0.98 -3.29 22.78
C ASP A 124 -1.07 -2.62 21.40
N LEU A 125 -0.76 -3.36 20.33
CA LEU A 125 -0.85 -2.85 18.97
C LEU A 125 -2.24 -2.27 18.71
N HIS A 126 -2.27 -1.03 18.23
CA HIS A 126 -3.51 -0.33 17.93
C HIS A 126 -3.38 0.41 16.60
N TRP A 127 -4.39 0.28 15.75
CA TRP A 127 -4.47 0.92 14.45
C TRP A 127 -5.70 1.79 14.34
N THR A 128 -5.51 3.08 14.11
CA THR A 128 -6.59 4.06 13.94
C THR A 128 -6.74 4.41 12.46
N ILE A 129 -7.98 4.44 11.99
CA ILE A 129 -8.31 5.00 10.66
C ILE A 129 -8.48 6.51 10.81
N GLU A 130 -7.53 7.26 10.26
CA GLU A 130 -7.54 8.72 10.28
C GLU A 130 -8.40 9.30 9.16
N ASP A 131 -8.18 8.84 7.91
CA ASP A 131 -8.93 9.29 6.73
C ASP A 131 -9.27 8.12 5.81
N ILE A 132 -10.37 8.27 5.07
CA ILE A 132 -10.78 7.34 4.00
C ILE A 132 -11.15 8.15 2.75
N TRP A 133 -10.60 7.74 1.62
CA TRP A 133 -11.00 8.22 0.29
C TRP A 133 -11.48 7.07 -0.57
N THR A 134 -12.44 7.34 -1.46
CA THR A 134 -13.00 6.35 -2.36
C THR A 134 -12.98 6.84 -3.80
N SER A 135 -12.79 5.91 -4.74
CA SER A 135 -12.91 6.15 -6.18
C SER A 135 -13.34 4.86 -6.87
N GLY A 136 -14.57 4.80 -7.38
CA GLY A 136 -15.15 3.56 -7.89
C GLY A 136 -15.14 2.47 -6.82
N ASN A 137 -14.49 1.34 -7.11
CA ASN A 137 -14.30 0.22 -6.19
C ASN A 137 -12.96 0.28 -5.42
N ARG A 138 -12.32 1.45 -5.37
CA ARG A 138 -11.05 1.66 -4.66
C ARG A 138 -11.30 2.37 -3.35
N ILE A 139 -10.55 1.96 -2.32
CA ILE A 139 -10.52 2.60 -1.01
C ILE A 139 -9.06 2.92 -0.70
N VAL A 140 -8.78 4.17 -0.30
CA VAL A 140 -7.49 4.55 0.28
C VAL A 140 -7.73 4.92 1.73
N VAL A 141 -6.94 4.35 2.62
CA VAL A 141 -6.98 4.65 4.05
C VAL A 141 -5.64 5.22 4.47
N ARG A 142 -5.65 6.37 5.14
CA ARG A 142 -4.54 6.85 5.95
C ARG A 142 -4.80 6.42 7.39
N GLY A 143 -3.88 5.65 7.94
CA GLY A 143 -3.95 5.14 9.30
C GLY A 143 -2.79 5.59 10.17
N GLU A 144 -2.95 5.40 11.46
CA GLU A 144 -1.90 5.54 12.46
C GLU A 144 -1.79 4.23 13.26
N ALA A 145 -0.59 3.67 13.33
CA ALA A 145 -0.30 2.53 14.18
C ALA A 145 0.50 2.97 15.40
N THR A 146 0.13 2.45 16.57
CA THR A 146 0.83 2.67 17.85
C THR A 146 1.04 1.34 18.55
N GLY A 147 2.08 1.27 19.39
CA GLY A 147 2.31 0.08 20.22
C GLY A 147 3.63 0.13 20.97
N THR A 148 3.75 -0.75 21.98
CA THR A 148 4.92 -0.89 22.83
C THR A 148 5.46 -2.31 22.68
N PRO A 149 6.56 -2.51 21.93
CA PRO A 149 7.13 -3.84 21.76
C PRO A 149 7.59 -4.44 23.10
N THR A 150 7.20 -5.69 23.33
CA THR A 150 7.70 -6.52 24.45
C THR A 150 8.66 -7.61 23.96
N GLY A 151 8.75 -7.80 22.63
CA GLY A 151 9.70 -8.66 21.95
C GLY A 151 10.51 -7.87 20.91
N GLU A 152 11.45 -8.53 20.26
CA GLU A 152 12.27 -7.92 19.20
C GLU A 152 11.40 -7.58 17.99
N LEU A 153 11.38 -6.30 17.62
CA LEU A 153 10.64 -5.79 16.46
C LEU A 153 11.64 -5.36 15.38
N PHE A 154 11.66 -6.08 14.24
CA PHE A 154 12.53 -5.80 13.08
C PHE A 154 14.00 -5.57 13.47
N GLY A 155 14.55 -6.41 14.38
CA GLY A 155 15.94 -6.35 14.83
C GLY A 155 16.20 -5.36 15.99
N VAL A 156 15.19 -4.61 16.45
CA VAL A 156 15.30 -3.73 17.63
C VAL A 156 14.76 -4.44 18.87
N LYS A 157 15.60 -4.57 19.89
CA LYS A 157 15.22 -5.16 21.18
C LYS A 157 14.24 -4.25 21.92
N PRO A 158 13.32 -4.81 22.72
CA PRO A 158 12.36 -4.02 23.48
C PRO A 158 13.08 -3.12 24.50
N THR A 159 12.68 -1.84 24.53
CA THR A 159 13.22 -0.84 25.47
C THR A 159 12.15 -0.30 26.42
N GLY A 160 10.90 -0.75 26.28
CA GLY A 160 9.75 -0.22 27.00
C GLY A 160 9.21 1.09 26.41
N LYS A 161 9.80 1.59 25.32
CA LYS A 161 9.30 2.77 24.60
C LYS A 161 8.24 2.35 23.59
N SER A 162 7.27 3.24 23.36
CA SER A 162 6.22 3.06 22.37
C SER A 162 6.58 3.76 21.05
N PHE A 163 6.02 3.26 19.96
CA PHE A 163 6.10 3.93 18.66
C PHE A 163 4.73 4.47 18.23
N LYS A 164 4.78 5.41 17.28
CA LYS A 164 3.65 5.92 16.51
C LYS A 164 4.10 6.07 15.06
N THR A 165 3.34 5.51 14.12
CA THR A 165 3.71 5.58 12.71
C THR A 165 2.49 5.68 11.81
N ILE A 166 2.68 6.31 10.64
CA ILE A 166 1.67 6.41 9.59
C ILE A 166 1.61 5.10 8.79
N SER A 167 0.41 4.74 8.35
CA SER A 167 0.20 3.78 7.26
C SER A 167 -0.61 4.39 6.12
N ILE A 168 -0.38 3.90 4.91
CA ILE A 168 -1.23 4.14 3.75
C ILE A 168 -1.58 2.79 3.14
N ASP A 169 -2.88 2.51 3.10
CA ASP A 169 -3.44 1.28 2.56
C ASP A 169 -4.30 1.62 1.34
N MET A 170 -4.09 0.92 0.23
CA MET A 170 -4.88 1.05 -1.00
C MET A 170 -5.58 -0.27 -1.29
N PHE A 171 -6.89 -0.30 -1.16
CA PHE A 171 -7.69 -1.49 -1.38
C PHE A 171 -8.44 -1.47 -2.70
N THR A 172 -8.62 -2.67 -3.28
CA THR A 172 -9.64 -2.92 -4.32
C THR A 172 -10.75 -3.75 -3.70
N VAL A 173 -12.00 -3.36 -3.95
CA VAL A 173 -13.19 -4.07 -3.49
C VAL A 173 -13.80 -4.86 -4.65
N ARG A 174 -14.20 -6.09 -4.37
CA ARG A 174 -14.95 -6.97 -5.25
C ARG A 174 -16.00 -7.73 -4.43
N ASP A 175 -17.25 -7.74 -4.88
CA ASP A 175 -18.36 -8.43 -4.21
C ASP A 175 -18.54 -7.99 -2.74
N GLY A 176 -18.36 -6.68 -2.46
CA GLY A 176 -18.49 -6.10 -1.13
C GLY A 176 -17.39 -6.47 -0.14
N LYS A 177 -16.31 -7.09 -0.59
CA LYS A 177 -15.15 -7.47 0.22
C LYS A 177 -13.84 -7.00 -0.40
N LEU A 178 -12.79 -6.94 0.40
CA LEU A 178 -11.44 -6.63 -0.05
C LEU A 178 -10.92 -7.75 -0.97
N ALA A 179 -10.42 -7.39 -2.15
CA ALA A 179 -9.83 -8.31 -3.12
C ALA A 179 -8.30 -8.21 -3.13
N THR A 180 -7.77 -6.98 -3.08
CA THR A 180 -6.33 -6.72 -2.97
C THR A 180 -6.07 -5.55 -2.05
N ALA A 181 -4.89 -5.54 -1.43
CA ALA A 181 -4.32 -4.38 -0.77
C ALA A 181 -2.89 -4.16 -1.22
N TYR A 182 -2.50 -2.90 -1.35
CA TYR A 182 -1.12 -2.44 -1.31
C TYR A 182 -0.98 -1.53 -0.11
N HIS A 183 0.05 -1.77 0.71
CA HIS A 183 0.20 -1.01 1.96
C HIS A 183 1.65 -0.67 2.23
N VAL A 184 1.86 0.45 2.90
CA VAL A 184 3.16 0.89 3.38
C VAL A 184 3.01 1.53 4.75
N GLU A 185 3.96 1.25 5.63
CA GLU A 185 4.11 1.88 6.93
C GLU A 185 5.52 2.48 7.05
N ASN A 186 5.64 3.59 7.75
CA ASN A 186 6.96 4.17 8.02
C ASN A 186 7.62 3.49 9.22
N TRP A 187 7.98 2.21 9.06
CA TRP A 187 8.63 1.43 10.10
C TRP A 187 9.99 2.01 10.51
N ILE A 188 10.71 2.69 9.60
CA ILE A 188 11.99 3.33 9.94
C ILE A 188 11.77 4.36 11.05
N ALA A 189 10.77 5.25 10.89
CA ALA A 189 10.44 6.24 11.91
C ALA A 189 9.91 5.60 13.20
N ALA A 190 9.17 4.51 13.12
CA ALA A 190 8.71 3.76 14.29
C ALA A 190 9.88 3.17 15.09
N LEU A 191 10.83 2.52 14.39
CA LEU A 191 11.99 1.88 15.03
C LEU A 191 12.94 2.89 15.69
N GLU A 192 13.10 4.10 15.12
CA GLU A 192 13.90 5.15 15.76
C GLU A 192 13.32 5.61 17.11
N GLN A 193 12.00 5.56 17.28
CA GLN A 193 11.33 5.95 18.52
C GLN A 193 11.55 4.95 19.67
N ILE A 194 11.77 3.69 19.35
CA ILE A 194 11.92 2.61 20.34
C ILE A 194 13.37 2.17 20.61
N LYS A 195 14.33 2.87 20.02
CA LYS A 195 15.76 2.70 20.34
C LYS A 195 16.17 3.29 21.67
#